data_07af565f10ceb2fcca8a656ddd35ce19
#
_entry.id   07af565f10ceb2fcca8a656ddd35ce19
#
_cell.length_a   1.000
_cell.length_b   1.000
_cell.length_c   1.000
_cell.angle_alpha   90.00
_cell.angle_beta   90.00
_cell.angle_gamma   90.00
#
_symmetry.space_group_name_H-M   'P 1'
#
loop_
_entity.id
_entity.type
_entity.pdbx_description
1 polymer ?
#
loop_
_entity_poly.entity_id
_entity_poly.type
_entity_poly.pdbx_seq_one_letter_code
_entity_poly.pdbx_strand_id
1 'polypeptide(L)'
;PQILNFFHWLGAVDTNPMIIGNKWTPVRKVVDRAAALVNVPKLCFCMVVTPSKELVGLFAGAPEAAWAQASDLSRQVHIIYKEKPFHTILSCAPAMYDELWTAGKCMYKLEPVLADGGELIIYAPHLKEICLTHGSHIEQVGSHCRDYFLKQWDKFKHIPWGVRAHS
;
A
#
# COMPACT_ATOMS: atom_id res chain seq x y z
N PRO A 1 -14.31 2.76 4.76
CA PRO A 1 -13.14 3.54 5.18
C PRO A 1 -12.49 3.00 6.46
N GLN A 2 -13.23 2.81 7.56
CA GLN A 2 -12.70 2.33 8.84
C GLN A 2 -12.08 0.92 8.75
N ILE A 3 -12.68 0.01 7.96
CA ILE A 3 -12.14 -1.34 7.75
C ILE A 3 -10.79 -1.28 7.02
N LEU A 4 -10.66 -0.42 6.02
CA LEU A 4 -9.40 -0.27 5.28
C LEU A 4 -8.28 0.23 6.21
N ASN A 5 -8.56 1.25 7.02
CA ASN A 5 -7.61 1.77 8.01
C ASN A 5 -7.21 0.70 9.05
N PHE A 6 -8.16 -0.14 9.46
CA PHE A 6 -7.89 -1.27 10.34
C PHE A 6 -6.89 -2.26 9.72
N PHE A 7 -7.03 -2.60 8.44
CA PHE A 7 -6.09 -3.48 7.75
C PHE A 7 -4.71 -2.85 7.61
N HIS A 8 -4.62 -1.58 7.24
CA HIS A 8 -3.35 -0.88 7.13
C HIS A 8 -2.64 -0.82 8.48
N TRP A 9 -3.37 -0.49 9.52
CA TRP A 9 -2.80 -0.28 10.85
C TRP A 9 -2.46 -1.58 11.58
N LEU A 10 -3.40 -2.53 11.69
CA LEU A 10 -3.16 -3.83 12.33
C LEU A 10 -2.32 -4.76 11.48
N GLY A 11 -2.48 -4.68 10.17
CA GLY A 11 -1.70 -5.48 9.23
C GLY A 11 -0.27 -5.01 9.08
N ALA A 12 0.07 -3.84 9.62
CA ALA A 12 1.37 -3.22 9.48
C ALA A 12 1.82 -3.06 8.02
N VAL A 13 0.87 -2.79 7.10
CA VAL A 13 1.16 -2.63 5.67
C VAL A 13 2.16 -1.51 5.44
N ASP A 14 2.01 -0.41 6.18
CA ASP A 14 2.85 0.77 6.04
C ASP A 14 4.12 0.73 6.91
N THR A 15 4.28 -0.30 7.73
CA THR A 15 5.41 -0.43 8.68
C THR A 15 6.24 -1.70 8.51
N ASN A 16 5.86 -2.56 7.58
CA ASN A 16 6.55 -3.81 7.33
C ASN A 16 6.79 -4.02 5.84
N PRO A 17 8.01 -3.79 5.34
CA PRO A 17 8.35 -3.93 3.92
C PRO A 17 8.14 -5.36 3.40
N MET A 18 8.07 -6.36 4.29
CA MET A 18 7.81 -7.75 3.92
C MET A 18 6.35 -8.02 3.50
N ILE A 19 5.43 -7.06 3.67
CA ILE A 19 4.05 -7.19 3.20
C ILE A 19 3.96 -6.96 1.69
N ILE A 20 4.65 -5.93 1.19
CA ILE A 20 4.64 -5.56 -0.23
C ILE A 20 5.34 -6.67 -1.05
N GLY A 21 4.66 -7.14 -2.09
CA GLY A 21 5.19 -8.20 -2.98
C GLY A 21 5.03 -9.63 -2.45
N ASN A 22 4.56 -9.83 -1.22
CA ASN A 22 4.28 -11.14 -0.67
C ASN A 22 2.80 -11.51 -0.78
N LYS A 23 2.53 -12.70 -1.34
CA LYS A 23 1.17 -13.22 -1.56
C LYS A 23 0.48 -13.58 -0.24
N TRP A 24 1.16 -14.34 0.62
CA TRP A 24 0.60 -14.84 1.87
C TRP A 24 1.14 -14.06 3.06
N THR A 25 0.31 -13.22 3.62
CA THR A 25 0.66 -12.34 4.75
C THR A 25 -0.41 -12.42 5.85
N PRO A 26 -0.09 -12.01 7.09
CA PRO A 26 -1.10 -11.88 8.14
C PRO A 26 -2.26 -10.95 7.74
N VAL A 27 -1.97 -9.87 6.98
CA VAL A 27 -2.97 -8.95 6.44
C VAL A 27 -3.95 -9.69 5.54
N ARG A 28 -3.44 -10.50 4.61
CA ARG A 28 -4.27 -11.30 3.70
C ARG A 28 -5.18 -12.26 4.47
N LYS A 29 -4.68 -12.91 5.51
CA LYS A 29 -5.51 -13.79 6.37
C LYS A 29 -6.67 -13.05 7.02
N VAL A 30 -6.46 -11.81 7.46
CA VAL A 30 -7.53 -10.99 8.05
C VAL A 30 -8.56 -10.61 6.99
N VAL A 31 -8.11 -10.22 5.78
CA VAL A 31 -9.00 -9.94 4.64
C VAL A 31 -9.87 -11.14 4.30
N ASP A 32 -9.27 -12.32 4.17
CA ASP A 32 -9.99 -13.56 3.84
C ASP A 32 -11.00 -13.95 4.92
N ARG A 33 -10.65 -13.79 6.20
CA ARG A 33 -11.59 -14.01 7.32
C ARG A 33 -12.76 -13.03 7.29
N ALA A 34 -12.51 -11.77 7.01
CA ALA A 34 -13.57 -10.75 6.86
C ALA A 34 -14.49 -11.08 5.68
N ALA A 35 -13.93 -11.48 4.54
CA ALA A 35 -14.69 -11.88 3.37
C ALA A 35 -15.53 -13.16 3.62
N ALA A 36 -15.06 -14.07 4.46
CA ALA A 36 -15.77 -15.30 4.83
C ALA A 36 -17.05 -15.05 5.67
N LEU A 37 -17.18 -13.88 6.32
CA LEU A 37 -18.40 -13.50 7.03
C LEU A 37 -19.59 -13.26 6.09
N VAL A 38 -19.32 -13.00 4.82
CA VAL A 38 -20.34 -12.84 3.79
C VAL A 38 -20.72 -14.24 3.28
N ASN A 39 -21.79 -14.78 3.83
CA ASN A 39 -22.25 -16.16 3.54
C ASN A 39 -23.22 -16.21 2.34
N VAL A 40 -22.69 -15.89 1.16
CA VAL A 40 -23.40 -16.02 -0.13
C VAL A 40 -22.44 -16.61 -1.17
N PRO A 41 -22.96 -17.27 -2.23
CA PRO A 41 -22.12 -17.69 -3.35
C PRO A 41 -21.37 -16.49 -3.94
N LYS A 42 -20.05 -16.63 -4.14
CA LYS A 42 -19.19 -15.57 -4.66
C LYS A 42 -18.45 -16.09 -5.89
N LEU A 43 -18.46 -15.29 -6.94
CA LEU A 43 -17.66 -15.49 -8.14
C LEU A 43 -16.80 -14.25 -8.35
N CYS A 44 -15.50 -14.46 -8.50
CA CYS A 44 -14.52 -13.40 -8.71
C CYS A 44 -13.89 -13.56 -10.09
N PHE A 45 -13.69 -12.43 -10.77
CA PHE A 45 -12.89 -12.32 -11.98
C PHE A 45 -11.66 -11.47 -11.67
N CYS A 46 -10.48 -12.05 -11.74
CA CYS A 46 -9.21 -11.36 -11.52
C CYS A 46 -8.46 -11.23 -12.84
N MET A 47 -8.13 -10.02 -13.22
CA MET A 47 -7.37 -9.71 -14.42
C MET A 47 -5.95 -9.29 -14.07
N VAL A 48 -4.98 -9.71 -14.88
CA VAL A 48 -3.61 -9.18 -14.87
C VAL A 48 -3.43 -8.39 -16.15
N VAL A 49 -3.12 -7.09 -16.00
CA VAL A 49 -3.07 -6.12 -17.08
C VAL A 49 -1.72 -5.39 -17.04
N THR A 50 -1.05 -5.26 -18.19
CA THR A 50 0.20 -4.51 -18.29
C THR A 50 -0.03 -3.00 -18.18
N PRO A 51 1.03 -2.18 -17.96
CA PRO A 51 0.93 -0.73 -18.05
C PRO A 51 0.43 -0.22 -19.41
N SER A 52 0.68 -0.97 -20.48
CA SER A 52 0.14 -0.70 -21.85
C SER A 52 -1.32 -1.11 -22.02
N LYS A 53 -2.00 -1.56 -20.95
CA LYS A 53 -3.41 -1.97 -20.92
C LYS A 53 -3.69 -3.28 -21.68
N GLU A 54 -2.69 -4.11 -21.89
CA GLU A 54 -2.86 -5.44 -22.45
C GLU A 54 -3.29 -6.44 -21.39
N LEU A 55 -4.30 -7.24 -21.67
CA LEU A 55 -4.74 -8.32 -20.79
C LEU A 55 -3.78 -9.52 -20.92
N VAL A 56 -3.04 -9.81 -19.86
CA VAL A 56 -2.08 -10.94 -19.82
C VAL A 56 -2.75 -12.21 -19.30
N GLY A 57 -3.73 -12.07 -18.40
CA GLY A 57 -4.46 -13.22 -17.87
C GLY A 57 -5.77 -12.85 -17.22
N LEU A 58 -6.74 -13.78 -17.29
CA LEU A 58 -8.04 -13.70 -16.65
C LEU A 58 -8.28 -15.00 -15.88
N PHE A 59 -8.58 -14.87 -14.60
CA PHE A 59 -8.87 -15.98 -13.69
C PHE A 59 -10.27 -15.79 -13.10
N ALA A 60 -11.09 -16.84 -13.15
CA ALA A 60 -12.46 -16.83 -12.64
C ALA A 60 -12.67 -17.99 -11.68
N GLY A 61 -13.41 -17.74 -10.59
CA GLY A 61 -13.72 -18.77 -9.61
C GLY A 61 -13.98 -18.20 -8.21
N ALA A 62 -13.81 -19.03 -7.19
CA ALA A 62 -13.85 -18.56 -5.81
C ALA A 62 -12.82 -17.44 -5.61
N PRO A 63 -13.15 -16.37 -4.85
CA PRO A 63 -12.31 -15.17 -4.73
C PRO A 63 -10.87 -15.48 -4.36
N GLU A 64 -10.64 -16.36 -3.40
CA GLU A 64 -9.31 -16.73 -2.92
C GLU A 64 -8.50 -17.45 -4.01
N ALA A 65 -9.14 -18.37 -4.75
CA ALA A 65 -8.50 -19.14 -5.81
C ALA A 65 -8.17 -18.28 -7.04
N ALA A 66 -9.12 -17.48 -7.51
CA ALA A 66 -8.93 -16.57 -8.63
C ALA A 66 -7.85 -15.53 -8.33
N TRP A 67 -7.90 -14.91 -7.13
CA TRP A 67 -6.88 -13.99 -6.67
C TRP A 67 -5.49 -14.64 -6.58
N ALA A 68 -5.42 -15.86 -6.04
CA ALA A 68 -4.16 -16.55 -5.86
C ALA A 68 -3.44 -16.79 -7.19
N GLN A 69 -4.17 -17.24 -8.23
CA GLN A 69 -3.62 -17.46 -9.57
C GLN A 69 -3.23 -16.14 -10.24
N ALA A 70 -4.09 -15.12 -10.14
CA ALA A 70 -3.79 -13.80 -10.67
C ALA A 70 -2.54 -13.19 -10.02
N SER A 71 -2.37 -13.37 -8.70
CA SER A 71 -1.17 -12.90 -7.98
C SER A 71 0.10 -13.56 -8.46
N ASP A 72 0.07 -14.87 -8.75
CA ASP A 72 1.24 -15.59 -9.27
C ASP A 72 1.66 -15.07 -10.67
N LEU A 73 0.69 -14.81 -11.54
CA LEU A 73 0.97 -14.22 -12.84
C LEU A 73 1.40 -12.74 -12.71
N SER A 74 0.72 -11.97 -11.87
CA SER A 74 1.05 -10.56 -11.61
C SER A 74 2.49 -10.39 -11.10
N ARG A 75 2.95 -11.31 -10.25
CA ARG A 75 4.34 -11.32 -9.79
C ARG A 75 5.35 -11.45 -10.92
N GLN A 76 5.05 -12.26 -11.93
CA GLN A 76 5.93 -12.44 -13.09
C GLN A 76 5.93 -11.22 -14.02
N VAL A 77 4.79 -10.52 -14.11
CA VAL A 77 4.60 -9.37 -15.00
C VAL A 77 5.08 -8.06 -14.39
N HIS A 78 4.88 -7.88 -13.08
CA HIS A 78 5.03 -6.55 -12.44
C HIS A 78 6.19 -6.44 -11.46
N ILE A 79 6.77 -7.55 -10.96
CA ILE A 79 7.87 -7.49 -10.00
C ILE A 79 9.20 -7.66 -10.73
N ILE A 80 10.08 -6.69 -10.56
CA ILE A 80 11.44 -6.71 -11.09
C ILE A 80 12.38 -6.99 -9.92
N TYR A 81 12.94 -8.21 -9.88
CA TYR A 81 13.91 -8.57 -8.86
C TYR A 81 15.27 -7.94 -9.12
N LYS A 82 15.91 -7.50 -8.05
CA LYS A 82 17.27 -6.95 -8.05
C LYS A 82 18.16 -7.76 -7.12
N GLU A 83 19.38 -7.99 -7.54
CA GLU A 83 20.37 -8.77 -6.77
C GLU A 83 20.94 -7.97 -5.58
N LYS A 84 20.98 -6.64 -5.70
CA LYS A 84 21.56 -5.75 -4.69
C LYS A 84 20.62 -4.56 -4.47
N PRO A 85 20.56 -4.06 -3.22
CA PRO A 85 19.86 -2.81 -2.94
C PRO A 85 20.60 -1.61 -3.55
N PHE A 86 19.88 -0.50 -3.68
CA PHE A 86 20.38 0.76 -4.20
C PHE A 86 20.58 1.76 -3.05
N HIS A 87 21.68 2.52 -3.07
CA HIS A 87 21.89 3.58 -2.10
C HIS A 87 21.11 4.87 -2.41
N THR A 88 20.88 5.14 -3.69
CA THR A 88 20.11 6.31 -4.12
C THR A 88 19.08 5.88 -5.16
N ILE A 89 17.82 6.23 -4.95
CA ILE A 89 16.71 5.93 -5.85
C ILE A 89 15.96 7.21 -6.16
N LEU A 90 15.73 7.48 -7.46
CA LEU A 90 14.80 8.51 -7.91
C LEU A 90 13.45 7.88 -8.27
N SER A 91 12.40 8.24 -7.56
CA SER A 91 11.03 7.82 -7.84
C SER A 91 10.22 8.98 -8.40
N CYS A 92 9.71 8.81 -9.62
CA CYS A 92 8.85 9.82 -10.26
C CYS A 92 7.39 9.50 -10.00
N ALA A 93 6.66 10.39 -9.36
CA ALA A 93 5.23 10.24 -9.14
C ALA A 93 4.47 10.38 -10.47
N PRO A 94 3.61 9.41 -10.83
CA PRO A 94 2.80 9.52 -12.04
C PRO A 94 1.77 10.65 -11.91
N ALA A 95 1.41 11.26 -13.04
CA ALA A 95 0.48 12.39 -13.10
C ALA A 95 -0.93 12.10 -12.52
N MET A 96 -1.28 10.82 -12.37
CA MET A 96 -2.53 10.40 -11.72
C MET A 96 -2.54 10.56 -10.20
N TYR A 97 -1.39 10.82 -9.56
CA TYR A 97 -1.32 11.14 -8.15
C TYR A 97 -1.52 12.65 -8.00
N ASP A 98 -2.55 13.06 -7.33
CA ASP A 98 -2.98 14.47 -7.19
C ASP A 98 -2.61 15.09 -5.84
N GLU A 99 -2.11 14.28 -4.90
CA GLU A 99 -1.73 14.69 -3.56
C GLU A 99 -0.52 13.90 -3.04
N LEU A 100 0.20 14.46 -2.06
CA LEU A 100 1.38 13.83 -1.46
C LEU A 100 1.04 12.52 -0.73
N TRP A 101 -0.10 12.45 -0.08
CA TRP A 101 -0.61 11.22 0.56
C TRP A 101 -0.63 10.03 -0.39
N THR A 102 -1.17 10.23 -1.59
CA THR A 102 -1.17 9.19 -2.63
C THR A 102 0.22 8.92 -3.18
N ALA A 103 1.05 9.97 -3.31
CA ALA A 103 2.43 9.86 -3.79
C ALA A 103 3.36 9.12 -2.81
N GLY A 104 2.98 8.92 -1.55
CA GLY A 104 3.66 8.05 -0.60
C GLY A 104 3.87 6.62 -1.14
N LYS A 105 3.06 6.19 -2.10
CA LYS A 105 3.25 4.91 -2.82
C LYS A 105 4.57 4.84 -3.58
N CYS A 106 5.15 5.97 -3.95
CA CYS A 106 6.49 6.04 -4.55
C CYS A 106 7.57 5.59 -3.56
N MET A 107 7.31 5.69 -2.26
CA MET A 107 8.19 5.23 -1.20
C MET A 107 8.02 3.74 -0.93
N TYR A 108 6.83 3.28 -0.57
CA TYR A 108 6.68 1.88 -0.13
C TYR A 108 6.98 0.85 -1.22
N LYS A 109 6.84 1.19 -2.49
CA LYS A 109 7.17 0.27 -3.59
C LYS A 109 8.68 0.07 -3.75
N LEU A 110 9.48 1.02 -3.31
CA LEU A 110 10.93 1.04 -3.49
C LEU A 110 11.70 0.74 -2.19
N GLU A 111 11.04 0.86 -1.04
CA GLU A 111 11.63 0.53 0.26
C GLU A 111 12.32 -0.85 0.29
N PRO A 112 11.74 -1.93 -0.27
CA PRO A 112 12.39 -3.25 -0.25
C PRO A 112 13.70 -3.35 -1.03
N VAL A 113 14.02 -2.38 -1.87
CA VAL A 113 15.25 -2.34 -2.67
C VAL A 113 16.16 -1.16 -2.32
N LEU A 114 15.79 -0.37 -1.32
CA LEU A 114 16.61 0.71 -0.79
C LEU A 114 17.58 0.13 0.26
N ALA A 115 18.85 0.48 0.15
CA ALA A 115 19.86 0.08 1.14
C ALA A 115 19.66 0.82 2.46
N ASP A 116 20.06 0.21 3.58
CA ASP A 116 20.09 0.88 4.87
C ASP A 116 20.99 2.13 4.82
N GLY A 117 20.47 3.26 5.32
CA GLY A 117 21.13 4.56 5.19
C GLY A 117 21.11 5.15 3.79
N GLY A 118 20.38 4.54 2.85
CA GLY A 118 20.21 5.03 1.50
C GLY A 118 19.22 6.20 1.41
N GLU A 119 19.15 6.81 0.24
CA GLU A 119 18.33 7.98 -0.07
C GLU A 119 17.27 7.65 -1.13
N LEU A 120 16.02 7.99 -0.84
CA LEU A 120 14.93 7.95 -1.79
C LEU A 120 14.46 9.36 -2.13
N ILE A 121 14.61 9.75 -3.37
CA ILE A 121 14.17 11.05 -3.88
C ILE A 121 12.83 10.86 -4.60
N ILE A 122 11.78 11.54 -4.14
CA ILE A 122 10.48 11.55 -4.82
C ILE A 122 10.38 12.82 -5.67
N TYR A 123 10.33 12.64 -6.98
CA TYR A 123 10.11 13.73 -7.93
C TYR A 123 8.63 13.82 -8.30
N ALA A 124 7.96 14.88 -7.85
CA ALA A 124 6.53 15.07 -8.00
C ALA A 124 6.17 16.57 -8.21
N PRO A 125 6.67 17.24 -9.28
CA PRO A 125 6.53 18.68 -9.44
C PRO A 125 5.09 19.16 -9.68
N HIS A 126 4.18 18.25 -10.02
CA HIS A 126 2.76 18.55 -10.25
C HIS A 126 1.93 18.56 -8.96
N LEU A 127 2.45 18.01 -7.85
CA LEU A 127 1.71 17.98 -6.58
C LEU A 127 1.71 19.36 -5.92
N LYS A 128 0.52 19.78 -5.48
CA LYS A 128 0.31 21.04 -4.77
C LYS A 128 -0.33 20.86 -3.40
N GLU A 129 -0.87 19.67 -3.14
CA GLU A 129 -1.64 19.35 -1.93
C GLU A 129 -0.97 18.25 -1.14
N ILE A 130 -1.00 18.35 0.18
CA ILE A 130 -0.57 17.26 1.08
C ILE A 130 -1.61 16.16 1.03
N CYS A 131 -2.87 16.50 1.30
CA CYS A 131 -4.01 15.60 1.17
C CYS A 131 -5.29 16.42 1.07
N LEU A 132 -6.11 16.12 0.09
CA LEU A 132 -7.38 16.84 -0.16
C LEU A 132 -8.39 16.65 0.99
N THR A 133 -8.37 15.49 1.64
CA THR A 133 -9.35 15.16 2.70
C THR A 133 -8.81 15.44 4.11
N HIS A 134 -7.52 15.23 4.33
CA HIS A 134 -6.92 15.22 5.67
C HIS A 134 -5.71 16.16 5.81
N GLY A 135 -5.46 17.02 4.84
CA GLY A 135 -4.28 17.89 4.80
C GLY A 135 -4.06 18.67 6.09
N SER A 136 -5.10 19.31 6.61
CA SER A 136 -5.02 20.09 7.86
C SER A 136 -4.64 19.24 9.09
N HIS A 137 -5.07 17.98 9.13
CA HIS A 137 -4.65 17.07 10.22
C HIS A 137 -3.21 16.62 10.06
N ILE A 138 -2.78 16.34 8.82
CA ILE A 138 -1.40 15.94 8.51
C ILE A 138 -0.43 17.09 8.82
N GLU A 139 -0.78 18.32 8.48
CA GLU A 139 0.00 19.51 8.84
C GLU A 139 0.18 19.69 10.36
N GLN A 140 -0.85 19.32 11.14
CA GLN A 140 -0.78 19.38 12.59
C GLN A 140 0.12 18.32 13.23
N VAL A 141 0.13 17.12 12.67
CA VAL A 141 0.82 15.98 13.29
C VAL A 141 2.15 15.64 12.61
N GLY A 142 2.32 15.99 11.35
CA GLY A 142 3.45 15.59 10.52
C GLY A 142 3.37 14.13 10.07
N SER A 143 4.44 13.65 9.40
CA SER A 143 4.58 12.25 8.99
C SER A 143 5.51 11.52 9.96
N HIS A 144 5.04 10.44 10.55
CA HIS A 144 5.74 9.69 11.59
C HIS A 144 5.53 8.19 11.46
N CYS A 145 6.37 7.39 12.11
CA CYS A 145 6.15 5.97 12.23
C CYS A 145 4.98 5.66 13.19
N ARG A 146 4.38 4.50 13.02
CA ARG A 146 3.28 4.00 13.85
C ARG A 146 3.52 4.16 15.35
N ASP A 147 4.72 3.87 15.84
CA ASP A 147 5.04 3.89 17.26
C ASP A 147 5.00 5.29 17.85
N TYR A 148 5.23 6.33 17.06
CA TYR A 148 5.07 7.72 17.49
C TYR A 148 3.65 7.99 17.97
N PHE A 149 2.65 7.54 17.21
CA PHE A 149 1.24 7.71 17.58
C PHE A 149 0.82 6.78 18.73
N LEU A 150 1.29 5.52 18.73
CA LEU A 150 0.97 4.56 19.79
C LEU A 150 1.46 5.00 21.16
N LYS A 151 2.69 5.50 21.24
CA LYS A 151 3.29 5.96 22.50
C LYS A 151 2.63 7.25 23.05
N GLN A 152 1.95 7.99 22.20
CA GLN A 152 1.30 9.25 22.52
C GLN A 152 -0.21 9.22 22.23
N TRP A 153 -0.84 8.06 22.42
CA TRP A 153 -2.22 7.80 22.00
C TRP A 153 -3.20 8.86 22.49
N ASP A 154 -3.15 9.25 23.76
CA ASP A 154 -4.05 10.23 24.35
C ASP A 154 -3.89 11.62 23.73
N LYS A 155 -2.68 11.99 23.35
CA LYS A 155 -2.40 13.25 22.66
C LYS A 155 -3.08 13.30 21.30
N PHE A 156 -3.11 12.19 20.56
CA PHE A 156 -3.56 12.11 19.17
C PHE A 156 -4.94 11.47 18.98
N LYS A 157 -5.66 11.15 20.07
CA LYS A 157 -6.98 10.48 19.95
C LYS A 157 -8.04 11.27 19.19
N HIS A 158 -7.89 12.59 19.08
CA HIS A 158 -8.78 13.48 18.34
C HIS A 158 -8.51 13.49 16.83
N ILE A 159 -7.34 13.00 16.42
CA ILE A 159 -6.96 12.89 15.01
C ILE A 159 -7.65 11.69 14.37
N PRO A 160 -8.21 11.80 13.15
CA PRO A 160 -8.86 10.69 12.47
C PRO A 160 -7.95 9.47 12.33
N TRP A 161 -8.53 8.28 12.48
CA TRP A 161 -7.79 7.01 12.45
C TRP A 161 -7.01 6.81 11.13
N GLY A 162 -7.58 7.26 10.01
CA GLY A 162 -6.90 7.20 8.72
C GLY A 162 -5.60 7.97 8.70
N VAL A 163 -5.59 9.16 9.30
CA VAL A 163 -4.37 9.99 9.41
C VAL A 163 -3.34 9.27 10.27
N ARG A 164 -3.70 8.81 11.47
CA ARG A 164 -2.77 8.11 12.37
C ARG A 164 -2.23 6.78 11.82
N ALA A 165 -2.90 6.20 10.82
CA ALA A 165 -2.47 4.97 10.18
C ALA A 165 -1.50 5.19 9.02
N HIS A 166 -1.49 6.40 8.45
CA HIS A 166 -0.78 6.68 7.19
C HIS A 166 0.18 7.89 7.25
N SER A 167 0.23 8.61 8.37
CA SER A 167 1.08 9.81 8.48
C SER A 167 2.43 9.54 9.07
#